data_3e7889eed90e54fe2faa0720b15da932
#
_entry.id   3e7889eed90e54fe2faa0720b15da932
#
_cell.length_a   1.000
_cell.length_b   1.000
_cell.length_c   1.000
_cell.angle_alpha   90.00
_cell.angle_beta   90.00
_cell.angle_gamma   90.00
#
_symmetry.space_group_name_H-M   'P 1'
#
loop_
_entity.id
_entity.type
_entity.pdbx_description
1 polymer ?
#
loop_
_entity_poly.entity_id
_entity_poly.type
_entity_poly.pdbx_seq_one_letter_code
_entity_poly.pdbx_strand_id
1 'polypeptide(L)'
;MKMVLRGSLDKEAALRIAPDLVIVQADDEEALLAASADAEIAVMMNMGWLRGGFPAYLKRAPHLRWFHCSSAGVDPLLCPEFLSSDVVMTCAKGSPIGPLLAEHAFALILSLTRGIAAQARLNRWDSGSDEAQSAYELGGKTLGIVGYGGVGTALARRARAFDMDVLAVRRHPQDDGETPQWGMDRFEEMLQRADIVVVTVPHTPETEGLFDAKAFSIMKESALLITVGRGQTVQTDALVDALNKGSIGGAGLDVVDPEPLPDNHPLWSCPNAIITPHMAGNAPERAGRNQELVLENLRRYVAGQPLLSAVDKTLGY
;
A
#
# COMPACT_ATOMS: atom_id res chain seq x y z
N MET A 1 8.12 31.51 7.40
CA MET A 1 7.84 30.19 6.79
C MET A 1 6.41 30.17 6.27
N LYS A 2 6.17 29.75 5.03
CA LYS A 2 4.81 29.68 4.45
C LYS A 2 4.47 28.24 4.04
N MET A 3 3.29 27.79 4.45
CA MET A 3 2.72 26.49 4.11
C MET A 3 1.47 26.67 3.26
N VAL A 4 1.40 25.99 2.13
CA VAL A 4 0.16 25.83 1.38
C VAL A 4 -0.49 24.51 1.80
N LEU A 5 -1.77 24.58 2.15
CA LEU A 5 -2.56 23.44 2.63
C LEU A 5 -3.73 23.19 1.69
N ARG A 6 -3.84 21.95 1.19
CA ARG A 6 -5.03 21.46 0.53
C ARG A 6 -5.68 20.35 1.36
N GLY A 7 -6.95 20.56 1.70
CA GLY A 7 -7.69 19.68 2.60
C GLY A 7 -7.60 20.10 4.06
N SER A 8 -7.72 19.16 5.00
CA SER A 8 -7.86 19.45 6.43
C SER A 8 -6.59 19.13 7.23
N LEU A 9 -6.17 20.07 8.07
CA LEU A 9 -5.10 19.93 9.07
C LEU A 9 -5.51 20.69 10.34
N ASP A 10 -5.12 20.19 11.52
CA ASP A 10 -5.23 20.96 12.77
C ASP A 10 -4.27 22.16 12.72
N LYS A 11 -4.81 23.30 12.26
CA LYS A 11 -4.05 24.55 12.10
C LYS A 11 -3.58 25.11 13.45
N GLU A 12 -4.34 24.93 14.53
CA GLU A 12 -3.96 25.38 15.85
C GLU A 12 -2.76 24.58 16.38
N ALA A 13 -2.78 23.26 16.20
CA ALA A 13 -1.64 22.43 16.53
C ALA A 13 -0.41 22.78 15.70
N ALA A 14 -0.56 23.07 14.41
CA ALA A 14 0.53 23.52 13.56
C ALA A 14 1.11 24.85 14.02
N LEU A 15 0.28 25.82 14.38
CA LEU A 15 0.73 27.14 14.89
C LEU A 15 1.34 27.06 16.29
N ARG A 16 0.95 26.07 17.12
CA ARG A 16 1.67 25.82 18.40
C ARG A 16 3.10 25.30 18.16
N ILE A 17 3.32 24.56 17.07
CA ILE A 17 4.65 24.03 16.69
C ILE A 17 5.50 25.14 16.07
N ALA A 18 4.91 25.96 15.21
CA ALA A 18 5.58 27.01 14.44
C ALA A 18 4.73 28.30 14.50
N PRO A 19 4.91 29.16 15.53
CA PRO A 19 4.08 30.35 15.73
C PRO A 19 4.11 31.34 14.56
N ASP A 20 5.23 31.44 13.84
CA ASP A 20 5.42 32.31 12.68
C ASP A 20 5.02 31.66 11.34
N LEU A 21 4.35 30.50 11.39
CA LEU A 21 3.89 29.80 10.18
C LEU A 21 2.66 30.50 9.58
N VAL A 22 2.77 30.91 8.33
CA VAL A 22 1.63 31.38 7.54
C VAL A 22 1.03 30.21 6.80
N ILE A 23 -0.20 29.83 7.15
CA ILE A 23 -0.93 28.73 6.48
C ILE A 23 -1.94 29.32 5.49
N VAL A 24 -1.77 29.00 4.22
CA VAL A 24 -2.68 29.40 3.14
C VAL A 24 -3.47 28.18 2.68
N GLN A 25 -4.79 28.23 2.88
CA GLN A 25 -5.71 27.22 2.38
C GLN A 25 -5.90 27.38 0.87
N ALA A 26 -5.81 26.29 0.11
CA ALA A 26 -5.96 26.29 -1.34
C ALA A 26 -6.68 25.01 -1.79
N ASP A 27 -7.99 25.12 -2.04
CA ASP A 27 -8.84 23.96 -2.31
C ASP A 27 -9.04 23.69 -3.81
N ASP A 28 -8.74 24.67 -4.67
CA ASP A 28 -8.74 24.53 -6.12
C ASP A 28 -7.34 24.70 -6.74
N GLU A 29 -7.23 24.46 -8.05
CA GLU A 29 -5.95 24.49 -8.78
C GLU A 29 -5.36 25.90 -8.84
N GLU A 30 -6.18 26.90 -9.14
CA GLU A 30 -5.74 28.28 -9.33
C GLU A 30 -5.20 28.86 -8.01
N ALA A 31 -5.94 28.70 -6.91
CA ALA A 31 -5.53 29.10 -5.58
C ALA A 31 -4.26 28.38 -5.14
N LEU A 32 -4.16 27.08 -5.44
CA LEU A 32 -2.98 26.28 -5.11
C LEU A 32 -1.73 26.79 -5.83
N LEU A 33 -1.81 27.02 -7.14
CA LEU A 33 -0.70 27.51 -7.95
C LEU A 33 -0.29 28.92 -7.53
N ALA A 34 -1.26 29.81 -7.26
CA ALA A 34 -0.99 31.17 -6.81
C ALA A 34 -0.32 31.21 -5.42
N ALA A 35 -0.81 30.39 -4.49
CA ALA A 35 -0.27 30.34 -3.12
C ALA A 35 1.12 29.68 -3.05
N SER A 36 1.48 28.85 -4.03
CA SER A 36 2.73 28.07 -4.00
C SER A 36 3.96 28.84 -4.48
N ALA A 37 3.80 29.98 -5.13
CA ALA A 37 4.90 30.74 -5.73
C ALA A 37 5.99 31.15 -4.71
N ASP A 38 5.63 31.41 -3.46
CA ASP A 38 6.51 31.78 -2.36
C ASP A 38 6.42 30.80 -1.15
N ALA A 39 5.79 29.65 -1.36
CA ALA A 39 5.62 28.64 -0.31
C ALA A 39 6.87 27.79 -0.16
N GLU A 40 7.23 27.51 1.08
CA GLU A 40 8.34 26.64 1.48
C GLU A 40 7.84 25.20 1.76
N ILE A 41 6.59 25.08 2.20
CA ILE A 41 5.96 23.82 2.56
C ILE A 41 4.65 23.68 1.80
N ALA A 42 4.38 22.47 1.28
CA ALA A 42 3.10 22.11 0.67
C ALA A 42 2.57 20.82 1.31
N VAL A 43 1.36 20.90 1.88
CA VAL A 43 0.69 19.75 2.51
C VAL A 43 -0.58 19.42 1.74
N MET A 44 -0.58 18.28 1.05
CA MET A 44 -1.66 17.82 0.19
C MET A 44 -2.40 16.66 0.86
N MET A 45 -3.42 16.97 1.67
CA MET A 45 -4.32 15.98 2.27
C MET A 45 -5.33 15.42 1.25
N ASN A 46 -5.42 16.06 0.09
CA ASN A 46 -6.14 15.58 -1.08
C ASN A 46 -5.32 15.88 -2.33
N MET A 47 -4.97 14.86 -3.11
CA MET A 47 -4.10 15.01 -4.28
C MET A 47 -4.83 15.57 -5.50
N GLY A 48 -6.10 15.17 -5.71
CA GLY A 48 -6.87 15.64 -6.86
C GLY A 48 -6.08 15.59 -8.17
N TRP A 49 -6.11 16.69 -8.94
CA TRP A 49 -5.41 16.84 -10.23
C TRP A 49 -3.88 16.78 -10.14
N LEU A 50 -3.27 17.02 -8.96
CA LEU A 50 -1.82 16.99 -8.80
C LEU A 50 -1.18 15.67 -9.23
N ARG A 51 -1.90 14.57 -9.25
CA ARG A 51 -1.38 13.28 -9.74
C ARG A 51 -0.85 13.39 -11.18
N GLY A 52 -1.51 14.16 -12.05
CA GLY A 52 -1.05 14.42 -13.42
C GLY A 52 -0.35 15.79 -13.61
N GLY A 53 -0.63 16.73 -12.71
CA GLY A 53 -0.16 18.13 -12.78
C GLY A 53 1.12 18.42 -11.99
N PHE A 54 1.71 17.43 -11.30
CA PHE A 54 2.82 17.65 -10.39
C PHE A 54 4.08 18.29 -11.02
N PRO A 55 4.51 17.94 -12.25
CA PRO A 55 5.62 18.62 -12.90
C PRO A 55 5.36 20.13 -13.12
N ALA A 56 4.14 20.48 -13.51
CA ALA A 56 3.76 21.88 -13.68
C ALA A 56 3.68 22.63 -12.34
N TYR A 57 3.21 21.96 -11.30
CA TYR A 57 3.21 22.46 -9.93
C TYR A 57 4.61 22.81 -9.43
N LEU A 58 5.58 21.91 -9.57
CA LEU A 58 6.96 22.14 -9.14
C LEU A 58 7.59 23.38 -9.81
N LYS A 59 7.30 23.61 -11.08
CA LYS A 59 7.77 24.80 -11.82
C LYS A 59 7.19 26.11 -11.25
N ARG A 60 6.02 26.05 -10.62
CA ARG A 60 5.34 27.22 -10.00
C ARG A 60 5.69 27.39 -8.51
N ALA A 61 6.39 26.43 -7.92
CA ALA A 61 6.78 26.43 -6.52
C ALA A 61 8.32 26.44 -6.34
N PRO A 62 9.05 27.48 -6.79
CA PRO A 62 10.52 27.49 -6.83
C PRO A 62 11.17 27.51 -5.45
N HIS A 63 10.43 27.89 -4.40
CA HIS A 63 10.91 27.95 -3.03
C HIS A 63 10.54 26.73 -2.20
N LEU A 64 9.85 25.74 -2.80
CA LEU A 64 9.39 24.54 -2.11
C LEU A 64 10.58 23.71 -1.59
N ARG A 65 10.51 23.33 -0.30
CA ARG A 65 11.49 22.49 0.36
C ARG A 65 10.90 21.18 0.84
N TRP A 66 9.65 21.23 1.29
CA TRP A 66 8.95 20.06 1.76
C TRP A 66 7.57 19.94 1.13
N PHE A 67 7.31 18.79 0.52
CA PHE A 67 6.02 18.40 -0.06
C PHE A 67 5.48 17.18 0.68
N HIS A 68 4.29 17.24 1.25
CA HIS A 68 3.61 16.09 1.85
C HIS A 68 2.46 15.63 0.99
N CYS A 69 2.43 14.33 0.69
CA CYS A 69 1.38 13.64 -0.05
C CYS A 69 0.59 12.71 0.88
N SER A 70 -0.73 12.84 0.94
CA SER A 70 -1.59 11.97 1.74
C SER A 70 -1.76 10.55 1.19
N SER A 71 -1.28 10.24 0.00
CA SER A 71 -1.17 8.88 -0.54
C SER A 71 0.05 8.17 0.02
N ALA A 72 -0.02 6.84 0.15
CA ALA A 72 1.17 6.02 0.40
C ALA A 72 1.93 5.75 -0.90
N GLY A 73 1.22 5.56 -2.00
CA GLY A 73 1.80 5.44 -3.32
C GLY A 73 2.10 6.79 -3.94
N VAL A 74 3.34 6.96 -4.37
CA VAL A 74 3.87 8.20 -4.95
C VAL A 74 4.32 8.03 -6.40
N ASP A 75 4.13 6.86 -6.97
CA ASP A 75 4.56 6.50 -8.33
C ASP A 75 4.24 7.60 -9.36
N PRO A 76 3.02 8.20 -9.39
CA PRO A 76 2.69 9.24 -10.35
C PRO A 76 3.41 10.58 -10.11
N LEU A 77 4.09 10.72 -8.98
CA LEU A 77 4.79 11.95 -8.59
C LEU A 77 6.31 11.87 -8.83
N LEU A 78 6.83 10.71 -9.21
CA LEU A 78 8.25 10.47 -9.46
C LEU A 78 8.68 10.99 -10.84
N CYS A 79 8.36 12.25 -11.14
CA CYS A 79 8.75 12.88 -12.40
C CYS A 79 10.21 13.38 -12.38
N PRO A 80 10.84 13.58 -13.54
CA PRO A 80 12.21 14.10 -13.62
C PRO A 80 12.43 15.40 -12.85
N GLU A 81 11.44 16.29 -12.85
CA GLU A 81 11.48 17.57 -12.12
C GLU A 81 11.60 17.35 -10.60
N PHE A 82 10.88 16.36 -10.05
CA PHE A 82 11.00 16.02 -8.63
C PHE A 82 12.32 15.31 -8.34
N LEU A 83 12.68 14.31 -9.14
CA LEU A 83 13.88 13.50 -8.91
C LEU A 83 15.16 14.37 -8.92
N SER A 84 15.20 15.41 -9.77
CA SER A 84 16.33 16.34 -9.86
C SER A 84 16.29 17.51 -8.88
N SER A 85 15.21 17.70 -8.13
CA SER A 85 15.04 18.82 -7.18
C SER A 85 15.65 18.52 -5.81
N ASP A 86 15.79 19.55 -4.96
CA ASP A 86 16.12 19.42 -3.54
C ASP A 86 14.88 19.25 -2.64
N VAL A 87 13.68 19.14 -3.23
CA VAL A 87 12.43 18.98 -2.48
C VAL A 87 12.42 17.64 -1.77
N VAL A 88 12.18 17.65 -0.47
CA VAL A 88 11.90 16.43 0.30
C VAL A 88 10.42 16.12 0.19
N MET A 89 10.07 14.96 -0.38
CA MET A 89 8.69 14.48 -0.38
C MET A 89 8.49 13.52 0.78
N THR A 90 7.43 13.72 1.55
CA THR A 90 6.94 12.74 2.54
C THR A 90 5.56 12.23 2.13
N CYS A 91 5.24 11.01 2.49
CA CYS A 91 3.97 10.39 2.11
C CYS A 91 3.35 9.59 3.26
N ALA A 92 2.09 9.20 3.11
CA ALA A 92 1.35 8.46 4.14
C ALA A 92 1.75 6.98 4.26
N LYS A 93 2.99 6.60 3.88
CA LYS A 93 3.49 5.23 4.07
C LYS A 93 3.76 4.93 5.56
N GLY A 94 3.78 3.67 5.91
CA GLY A 94 4.07 3.26 7.29
C GLY A 94 2.85 3.32 8.21
N SER A 95 2.98 4.02 9.34
CA SER A 95 1.97 4.08 10.40
C SER A 95 0.57 4.55 9.95
N PRO A 96 0.41 5.54 9.07
CA PRO A 96 -0.93 6.00 8.70
C PRO A 96 -1.78 4.95 7.99
N ILE A 97 -1.15 4.08 7.19
CA ILE A 97 -1.88 3.15 6.31
C ILE A 97 -1.65 1.68 6.65
N GLY A 98 -0.51 1.33 7.28
CA GLY A 98 -0.13 -0.05 7.55
C GLY A 98 -1.20 -0.90 8.24
N PRO A 99 -1.81 -0.43 9.35
CA PRO A 99 -2.88 -1.16 10.02
C PRO A 99 -4.10 -1.44 9.14
N LEU A 100 -4.49 -0.48 8.28
CA LEU A 100 -5.68 -0.58 7.43
C LEU A 100 -5.49 -1.64 6.34
N LEU A 101 -4.34 -1.59 5.64
CA LEU A 101 -4.02 -2.57 4.62
C LEU A 101 -3.88 -3.97 5.20
N ALA A 102 -3.32 -4.09 6.41
CA ALA A 102 -3.22 -5.37 7.09
C ALA A 102 -4.59 -5.94 7.47
N GLU A 103 -5.52 -5.10 7.92
CA GLU A 103 -6.90 -5.52 8.20
C GLU A 103 -7.63 -5.95 6.94
N HIS A 104 -7.50 -5.18 5.86
CA HIS A 104 -8.09 -5.54 4.58
C HIS A 104 -7.52 -6.85 4.01
N ALA A 105 -6.21 -7.05 4.09
CA ALA A 105 -5.58 -8.31 3.70
C ALA A 105 -6.14 -9.49 4.51
N PHE A 106 -6.29 -9.36 5.84
CA PHE A 106 -6.91 -10.39 6.67
C PHE A 106 -8.39 -10.60 6.36
N ALA A 107 -9.14 -9.56 5.99
CA ALA A 107 -10.51 -9.70 5.53
C ALA A 107 -10.58 -10.55 4.24
N LEU A 108 -9.68 -10.34 3.28
CA LEU A 108 -9.56 -11.15 2.07
C LEU A 108 -9.15 -12.59 2.40
N ILE A 109 -8.12 -12.77 3.25
CA ILE A 109 -7.67 -14.10 3.73
C ILE A 109 -8.83 -14.87 4.36
N LEU A 110 -9.51 -14.29 5.33
CA LEU A 110 -10.60 -14.95 6.05
C LEU A 110 -11.81 -15.18 5.13
N SER A 111 -12.08 -14.29 4.19
CA SER A 111 -13.15 -14.51 3.21
C SER A 111 -12.89 -15.70 2.30
N LEU A 112 -11.64 -15.95 1.92
CA LEU A 112 -11.23 -17.12 1.14
C LEU A 112 -11.20 -18.38 2.00
N THR A 113 -10.46 -18.37 3.10
CA THR A 113 -10.24 -19.57 3.95
C THR A 113 -11.50 -20.07 4.64
N ARG A 114 -12.50 -19.21 4.84
CA ARG A 114 -13.78 -19.57 5.46
C ARG A 114 -14.93 -19.63 4.46
N GLY A 115 -14.67 -19.46 3.15
CA GLY A 115 -15.68 -19.49 2.10
C GLY A 115 -16.75 -18.39 2.21
N ILE A 116 -16.49 -17.31 2.96
CA ILE A 116 -17.50 -16.28 3.30
C ILE A 116 -18.04 -15.61 2.03
N ALA A 117 -17.14 -15.18 1.12
CA ALA A 117 -17.55 -14.49 -0.09
C ALA A 117 -18.37 -15.39 -1.04
N ALA A 118 -18.01 -16.66 -1.14
CA ALA A 118 -18.74 -17.64 -1.95
C ALA A 118 -20.14 -17.88 -1.38
N GLN A 119 -20.25 -18.14 -0.07
CA GLN A 119 -21.53 -18.32 0.61
C GLN A 119 -22.44 -17.09 0.52
N ALA A 120 -21.87 -15.89 0.65
CA ALA A 120 -22.65 -14.64 0.53
C ALA A 120 -23.27 -14.47 -0.88
N ARG A 121 -22.61 -14.99 -1.93
CA ARG A 121 -23.13 -14.94 -3.32
C ARG A 121 -24.28 -15.91 -3.54
N LEU A 122 -24.38 -17.02 -2.78
CA LEU A 122 -25.42 -18.05 -2.98
C LEU A 122 -26.83 -17.54 -2.61
N ASN A 123 -26.92 -16.55 -1.72
CA ASN A 123 -28.18 -15.98 -1.25
C ASN A 123 -29.19 -17.03 -0.78
N ARG A 124 -28.71 -18.16 -0.25
CA ARG A 124 -29.48 -19.27 0.30
C ARG A 124 -28.67 -20.00 1.37
N TRP A 125 -29.38 -20.72 2.26
CA TRP A 125 -28.72 -21.62 3.23
C TRP A 125 -28.21 -22.88 2.51
N ASP A 126 -26.88 -23.06 2.41
CA ASP A 126 -26.26 -24.21 1.76
C ASP A 126 -25.01 -24.67 2.55
N SER A 127 -25.24 -25.53 3.54
CA SER A 127 -24.17 -26.10 4.37
C SER A 127 -23.40 -27.23 3.66
N GLY A 128 -23.87 -27.67 2.49
CA GLY A 128 -23.28 -28.75 1.71
C GLY A 128 -22.43 -28.27 0.55
N SER A 129 -22.27 -26.96 0.35
CA SER A 129 -21.44 -26.45 -0.74
C SER A 129 -19.96 -26.81 -0.54
N ASP A 130 -19.23 -26.96 -1.63
CA ASP A 130 -17.79 -27.27 -1.60
C ASP A 130 -17.01 -26.22 -0.79
N GLU A 131 -17.37 -24.95 -0.89
CA GLU A 131 -16.75 -23.86 -0.16
C GLU A 131 -17.01 -23.93 1.36
N ALA A 132 -18.18 -24.42 1.76
CA ALA A 132 -18.47 -24.62 3.18
C ALA A 132 -17.68 -25.81 3.76
N GLN A 133 -17.44 -26.85 2.96
CA GLN A 133 -16.71 -28.05 3.37
C GLN A 133 -15.19 -27.90 3.27
N SER A 134 -14.69 -27.04 2.38
CA SER A 134 -13.27 -26.76 2.20
C SER A 134 -12.71 -25.70 3.14
N ALA A 135 -13.55 -25.11 4.01
CA ALA A 135 -13.12 -24.09 4.98
C ALA A 135 -12.06 -24.64 5.95
N TYR A 136 -11.02 -23.85 6.23
CA TYR A 136 -9.94 -24.25 7.13
C TYR A 136 -9.52 -23.09 8.05
N GLU A 137 -8.79 -23.41 9.11
CA GLU A 137 -8.24 -22.44 10.07
C GLU A 137 -6.84 -21.96 9.68
N LEU A 138 -6.44 -20.81 10.23
CA LEU A 138 -5.14 -20.19 9.98
C LEU A 138 -4.03 -20.74 10.90
N GLY A 139 -4.38 -21.26 12.07
CA GLY A 139 -3.42 -21.78 13.04
C GLY A 139 -2.47 -22.82 12.44
N GLY A 140 -1.18 -22.67 12.68
CA GLY A 140 -0.12 -23.52 12.13
C GLY A 140 0.17 -23.34 10.63
N LYS A 141 -0.51 -22.40 9.94
CA LYS A 141 -0.20 -22.02 8.56
C LYS A 141 0.94 -21.01 8.50
N THR A 142 1.67 -21.00 7.39
CA THR A 142 2.75 -20.04 7.15
C THR A 142 2.27 -18.87 6.33
N LEU A 143 2.37 -17.65 6.88
CA LEU A 143 2.20 -16.40 6.16
C LEU A 143 3.54 -15.93 5.58
N GLY A 144 3.66 -15.91 4.26
CA GLY A 144 4.76 -15.28 3.53
C GLY A 144 4.44 -13.82 3.26
N ILE A 145 5.31 -12.90 3.67
CA ILE A 145 5.13 -11.45 3.46
C ILE A 145 6.18 -10.97 2.47
N VAL A 146 5.74 -10.48 1.31
CA VAL A 146 6.61 -9.85 0.32
C VAL A 146 6.59 -8.36 0.52
N GLY A 147 7.67 -7.82 1.11
CA GLY A 147 7.78 -6.44 1.57
C GLY A 147 7.51 -6.30 3.07
N TYR A 148 8.56 -6.11 3.87
CA TYR A 148 8.45 -5.98 5.32
C TYR A 148 8.73 -4.54 5.77
N GLY A 149 7.79 -3.65 5.42
CA GLY A 149 7.67 -2.27 5.89
C GLY A 149 6.53 -2.13 6.90
N GLY A 150 5.93 -0.95 7.00
CA GLY A 150 4.83 -0.71 7.96
C GLY A 150 3.61 -1.60 7.78
N VAL A 151 3.26 -1.98 6.54
CA VAL A 151 2.18 -2.95 6.26
C VAL A 151 2.61 -4.35 6.67
N GLY A 152 3.82 -4.78 6.27
CA GLY A 152 4.34 -6.11 6.60
C GLY A 152 4.44 -6.34 8.10
N THR A 153 4.93 -5.36 8.87
CA THR A 153 4.97 -5.42 10.34
C THR A 153 3.56 -5.54 10.94
N ALA A 154 2.60 -4.77 10.41
CA ALA A 154 1.21 -4.83 10.88
C ALA A 154 0.55 -6.18 10.56
N LEU A 155 0.88 -6.79 9.41
CA LEU A 155 0.46 -8.14 9.03
C LEU A 155 1.05 -9.20 9.97
N ALA A 156 2.37 -9.18 10.19
CA ALA A 156 3.06 -10.14 11.05
C ALA A 156 2.48 -10.18 12.46
N ARG A 157 2.20 -9.00 13.05
CA ARG A 157 1.56 -8.91 14.37
C ARG A 157 0.18 -9.57 14.40
N ARG A 158 -0.63 -9.40 13.34
CA ARG A 158 -1.96 -10.01 13.24
C ARG A 158 -1.88 -11.51 12.98
N ALA A 159 -0.96 -11.95 12.13
CA ALA A 159 -0.74 -13.35 11.84
C ALA A 159 -0.42 -14.16 13.10
N ARG A 160 0.45 -13.62 13.98
CA ARG A 160 0.75 -14.25 15.26
C ARG A 160 -0.47 -14.41 16.16
N ALA A 161 -1.43 -13.45 16.12
CA ALA A 161 -2.68 -13.55 16.87
C ALA A 161 -3.63 -14.64 16.31
N PHE A 162 -3.36 -15.13 15.10
CA PHE A 162 -4.01 -16.29 14.49
C PHE A 162 -3.14 -17.56 14.59
N ASP A 163 -2.13 -17.58 15.45
CA ASP A 163 -1.21 -18.71 15.65
C ASP A 163 -0.51 -19.15 14.34
N MET A 164 -0.24 -18.21 13.43
CA MET A 164 0.46 -18.46 12.17
C MET A 164 1.98 -18.32 12.34
N ASP A 165 2.73 -19.12 11.60
CA ASP A 165 4.14 -18.87 11.34
C ASP A 165 4.30 -17.72 10.34
N VAL A 166 5.32 -16.86 10.52
CA VAL A 166 5.56 -15.71 9.64
C VAL A 166 6.95 -15.78 9.04
N LEU A 167 7.02 -15.64 7.72
CA LEU A 167 8.26 -15.45 6.96
C LEU A 167 8.15 -14.17 6.15
N ALA A 168 9.20 -13.35 6.12
CA ALA A 168 9.20 -12.13 5.33
C ALA A 168 10.38 -12.08 4.37
N VAL A 169 10.16 -11.57 3.14
CA VAL A 169 11.23 -11.22 2.23
C VAL A 169 11.23 -9.71 1.95
N ARG A 170 12.42 -9.12 1.95
CA ARG A 170 12.62 -7.70 1.68
C ARG A 170 14.01 -7.43 1.10
N ARG A 171 14.18 -6.26 0.44
CA ARG A 171 15.45 -5.87 -0.18
C ARG A 171 16.62 -5.83 0.81
N HIS A 172 16.41 -5.28 2.00
CA HIS A 172 17.42 -5.14 3.04
C HIS A 172 16.91 -5.77 4.34
N PRO A 173 17.15 -7.07 4.56
CA PRO A 173 16.74 -7.75 5.79
C PRO A 173 17.31 -7.06 7.04
N GLN A 174 16.52 -7.03 8.09
CA GLN A 174 16.89 -6.50 9.39
C GLN A 174 16.44 -7.53 10.44
N ASP A 175 17.17 -7.64 11.54
CA ASP A 175 16.74 -8.43 12.66
C ASP A 175 15.89 -7.54 13.59
N ASP A 176 14.61 -7.84 13.69
CA ASP A 176 13.69 -7.20 14.64
C ASP A 176 13.43 -8.08 15.87
N GLY A 177 14.11 -9.23 15.97
CA GLY A 177 13.94 -10.19 17.05
C GLY A 177 12.62 -10.97 17.03
N GLU A 178 11.74 -10.72 16.07
CA GLU A 178 10.40 -11.28 16.04
C GLU A 178 10.06 -12.05 14.76
N THR A 179 10.44 -11.53 13.60
CA THR A 179 10.07 -12.10 12.30
C THR A 179 11.33 -12.47 11.52
N PRO A 180 11.49 -13.73 11.09
CA PRO A 180 12.55 -14.10 10.15
C PRO A 180 12.43 -13.29 8.86
N GLN A 181 13.43 -12.43 8.59
CA GLN A 181 13.48 -11.60 7.39
C GLN A 181 14.59 -12.11 6.47
N TRP A 182 14.24 -12.38 5.23
CA TRP A 182 15.13 -12.89 4.21
C TRP A 182 15.33 -11.86 3.10
N GLY A 183 16.46 -11.98 2.39
CA GLY A 183 16.70 -11.27 1.15
C GLY A 183 15.83 -11.81 0.00
N MET A 184 15.76 -11.06 -1.09
CA MET A 184 15.03 -11.49 -2.29
C MET A 184 15.65 -12.72 -2.97
N ASP A 185 16.88 -13.06 -2.67
CA ASP A 185 17.56 -14.31 -3.06
C ASP A 185 16.86 -15.57 -2.53
N ARG A 186 16.08 -15.45 -1.46
CA ARG A 186 15.29 -16.55 -0.89
C ARG A 186 13.79 -16.41 -1.15
N PHE A 187 13.38 -15.60 -2.14
CA PHE A 187 11.99 -15.41 -2.50
C PHE A 187 11.29 -16.72 -2.89
N GLU A 188 11.94 -17.52 -3.75
CA GLU A 188 11.40 -18.81 -4.19
C GLU A 188 11.25 -19.81 -3.02
N GLU A 189 12.21 -19.85 -2.10
CA GLU A 189 12.10 -20.70 -0.90
C GLU A 189 10.91 -20.28 -0.01
N MET A 190 10.67 -18.98 0.11
CA MET A 190 9.51 -18.47 0.85
C MET A 190 8.21 -18.89 0.16
N LEU A 191 8.10 -18.80 -1.18
CA LEU A 191 6.91 -19.23 -1.94
C LEU A 191 6.60 -20.71 -1.76
N GLN A 192 7.63 -21.59 -1.74
CA GLN A 192 7.45 -23.02 -1.49
C GLN A 192 6.90 -23.34 -0.09
N ARG A 193 7.23 -22.52 0.90
CA ARG A 193 6.86 -22.75 2.30
C ARG A 193 5.53 -22.11 2.68
N ALA A 194 5.18 -20.99 2.08
CA ALA A 194 4.01 -20.20 2.45
C ALA A 194 2.69 -20.91 2.06
N ASP A 195 1.72 -20.88 2.97
CA ASP A 195 0.33 -21.27 2.70
C ASP A 195 -0.47 -20.04 2.22
N ILE A 196 -0.07 -18.85 2.64
CA ILE A 196 -0.66 -17.58 2.24
C ILE A 196 0.49 -16.62 1.95
N VAL A 197 0.46 -15.95 0.81
CA VAL A 197 1.44 -14.94 0.42
C VAL A 197 0.77 -13.59 0.33
N VAL A 198 1.26 -12.60 1.09
CA VAL A 198 0.75 -11.23 1.02
C VAL A 198 1.80 -10.31 0.40
N VAL A 199 1.41 -9.63 -0.68
CA VAL A 199 2.27 -8.71 -1.44
C VAL A 199 2.01 -7.28 -1.01
N THR A 200 3.06 -6.61 -0.48
CA THR A 200 2.98 -5.23 0.03
C THR A 200 4.07 -4.33 -0.53
N VAL A 201 4.85 -4.83 -1.49
CA VAL A 201 5.93 -4.06 -2.11
C VAL A 201 5.40 -2.94 -2.99
N PRO A 202 6.13 -1.82 -3.13
CA PRO A 202 5.83 -0.80 -4.13
C PRO A 202 6.11 -1.34 -5.53
N HIS A 203 5.60 -0.66 -6.54
CA HIS A 203 5.99 -0.88 -7.93
C HIS A 203 7.35 -0.22 -8.19
N THR A 204 8.31 -1.02 -8.61
CA THR A 204 9.65 -0.60 -9.04
C THR A 204 10.09 -1.51 -10.19
N PRO A 205 11.15 -1.17 -10.95
CA PRO A 205 11.65 -2.06 -11.99
C PRO A 205 11.96 -3.49 -11.50
N GLU A 206 12.37 -3.65 -10.23
CA GLU A 206 12.69 -4.96 -9.66
C GLU A 206 11.48 -5.73 -9.16
N THR A 207 10.35 -5.06 -8.95
CA THR A 207 9.11 -5.69 -8.46
C THR A 207 8.03 -5.81 -9.53
N GLU A 208 8.24 -5.22 -10.70
CA GLU A 208 7.33 -5.35 -11.84
C GLU A 208 7.27 -6.81 -12.30
N GLY A 209 6.05 -7.35 -12.34
CA GLY A 209 5.81 -8.73 -12.74
C GLY A 209 6.50 -9.77 -11.85
N LEU A 210 6.82 -9.45 -10.60
CA LEU A 210 7.48 -10.34 -9.65
C LEU A 210 6.72 -11.68 -9.48
N PHE A 211 5.39 -11.63 -9.56
CA PHE A 211 4.54 -12.81 -9.59
C PHE A 211 4.18 -13.15 -11.04
N ASP A 212 5.04 -13.91 -11.68
CA ASP A 212 4.89 -14.47 -13.02
C ASP A 212 4.44 -15.95 -12.98
N ALA A 213 4.34 -16.58 -14.12
CA ALA A 213 3.97 -17.99 -14.23
C ALA A 213 4.93 -18.93 -13.46
N LYS A 214 6.22 -18.59 -13.36
CA LYS A 214 7.20 -19.35 -12.57
C LYS A 214 6.91 -19.22 -11.08
N ALA A 215 6.66 -18.01 -10.59
CA ALA A 215 6.31 -17.79 -9.19
C ALA A 215 5.07 -18.60 -8.79
N PHE A 216 4.01 -18.58 -9.60
CA PHE A 216 2.82 -19.40 -9.35
C PHE A 216 3.09 -20.91 -9.38
N SER A 217 3.97 -21.38 -10.24
CA SER A 217 4.32 -22.81 -10.30
C SER A 217 5.14 -23.30 -9.09
N ILE A 218 5.75 -22.39 -8.33
CA ILE A 218 6.54 -22.68 -7.12
C ILE A 218 5.67 -22.69 -5.87
N MET A 219 4.57 -21.92 -5.85
CA MET A 219 3.63 -21.87 -4.74
C MET A 219 2.97 -23.23 -4.53
N LYS A 220 2.47 -23.47 -3.32
CA LYS A 220 1.64 -24.66 -3.04
C LYS A 220 0.32 -24.55 -3.82
N GLU A 221 -0.19 -25.69 -4.32
CA GLU A 221 -1.50 -25.72 -4.99
C GLU A 221 -2.64 -25.18 -4.12
N SER A 222 -2.54 -25.34 -2.80
CA SER A 222 -3.50 -24.78 -1.85
C SER A 222 -3.20 -23.33 -1.44
N ALA A 223 -2.10 -22.73 -1.90
CA ALA A 223 -1.68 -21.40 -1.44
C ALA A 223 -2.61 -20.29 -1.93
N LEU A 224 -2.75 -19.25 -1.10
CA LEU A 224 -3.47 -18.04 -1.46
C LEU A 224 -2.49 -16.90 -1.77
N LEU A 225 -2.79 -16.13 -2.83
CA LEU A 225 -2.13 -14.86 -3.10
C LEU A 225 -3.01 -13.70 -2.67
N ILE A 226 -2.49 -12.78 -1.87
CA ILE A 226 -3.17 -11.55 -1.44
C ILE A 226 -2.36 -10.35 -1.86
N THR A 227 -2.96 -9.40 -2.58
CA THR A 227 -2.27 -8.18 -3.02
C THR A 227 -2.93 -6.93 -2.47
N VAL A 228 -2.17 -6.14 -1.70
CA VAL A 228 -2.58 -4.83 -1.16
C VAL A 228 -1.50 -3.75 -1.43
N GLY A 229 -0.51 -4.07 -2.26
CA GLY A 229 0.58 -3.18 -2.66
C GLY A 229 0.30 -2.45 -3.97
N ARG A 230 0.76 -3.04 -5.09
CA ARG A 230 0.57 -2.52 -6.45
C ARG A 230 0.24 -3.65 -7.42
N GLY A 231 -0.72 -3.41 -8.33
CA GLY A 231 -1.17 -4.40 -9.32
C GLY A 231 -0.06 -4.88 -10.24
N GLN A 232 0.81 -3.97 -10.70
CA GLN A 232 1.92 -4.26 -11.60
C GLN A 232 2.95 -5.26 -11.04
N THR A 233 2.90 -5.56 -9.75
CA THR A 233 3.75 -6.61 -9.15
C THR A 233 3.33 -8.02 -9.52
N VAL A 234 2.13 -8.18 -10.08
CA VAL A 234 1.55 -9.46 -10.51
C VAL A 234 1.24 -9.41 -12.00
N GLN A 235 1.74 -10.39 -12.76
CA GLN A 235 1.32 -10.58 -14.14
C GLN A 235 -0.10 -11.13 -14.16
N THR A 236 -1.07 -10.29 -14.51
CA THR A 236 -2.51 -10.60 -14.36
C THR A 236 -2.91 -11.81 -15.20
N ASP A 237 -2.40 -11.96 -16.44
CA ASP A 237 -2.69 -13.13 -17.29
C ASP A 237 -2.14 -14.42 -16.68
N ALA A 238 -0.95 -14.40 -16.10
CA ALA A 238 -0.36 -15.54 -15.42
C ALA A 238 -1.15 -15.93 -14.17
N LEU A 239 -1.70 -14.95 -13.44
CA LEU A 239 -2.59 -15.19 -12.31
C LEU A 239 -3.91 -15.86 -12.75
N VAL A 240 -4.54 -15.34 -13.80
CA VAL A 240 -5.76 -15.95 -14.38
C VAL A 240 -5.52 -17.41 -14.77
N ASP A 241 -4.41 -17.67 -15.42
CA ASP A 241 -3.99 -19.03 -15.81
C ASP A 241 -3.78 -19.93 -14.58
N ALA A 242 -3.10 -19.44 -13.55
CA ALA A 242 -2.84 -20.18 -12.33
C ALA A 242 -4.13 -20.51 -11.54
N LEU A 243 -5.07 -19.57 -11.46
CA LEU A 243 -6.37 -19.76 -10.84
C LEU A 243 -7.22 -20.79 -11.58
N ASN A 244 -7.29 -20.69 -12.91
CA ASN A 244 -8.09 -21.59 -13.75
C ASN A 244 -7.54 -23.03 -13.80
N LYS A 245 -6.20 -23.18 -13.69
CA LYS A 245 -5.53 -24.50 -13.66
C LYS A 245 -5.48 -25.09 -12.25
N GLY A 246 -5.87 -24.36 -11.21
CA GLY A 246 -5.73 -24.78 -9.83
C GLY A 246 -4.27 -24.85 -9.36
N SER A 247 -3.36 -24.14 -10.01
CA SER A 247 -1.95 -24.06 -9.59
C SER A 247 -1.77 -23.36 -8.25
N ILE A 248 -2.74 -22.51 -7.87
CA ILE A 248 -2.89 -21.92 -6.54
C ILE A 248 -4.35 -22.03 -6.09
N GLY A 249 -4.59 -22.01 -4.78
CA GLY A 249 -5.92 -22.19 -4.19
C GLY A 249 -6.87 -21.00 -4.38
N GLY A 250 -6.34 -19.77 -4.51
CA GLY A 250 -7.17 -18.58 -4.70
C GLY A 250 -6.39 -17.29 -4.61
N ALA A 251 -7.07 -16.17 -4.89
CA ALA A 251 -6.49 -14.84 -4.80
C ALA A 251 -7.43 -13.79 -4.17
N GLY A 252 -6.88 -12.90 -3.35
CA GLY A 252 -7.55 -11.71 -2.81
C GLY A 252 -6.82 -10.45 -3.27
N LEU A 253 -7.47 -9.64 -4.08
CA LEU A 253 -6.84 -8.58 -4.86
C LEU A 253 -7.50 -7.23 -4.53
N ASP A 254 -6.80 -6.33 -3.84
CA ASP A 254 -7.27 -4.94 -3.71
C ASP A 254 -6.70 -4.06 -4.83
N VAL A 255 -5.62 -4.51 -5.47
CA VAL A 255 -4.96 -3.84 -6.58
C VAL A 255 -4.74 -4.84 -7.72
N VAL A 256 -4.88 -4.38 -8.96
CA VAL A 256 -4.78 -5.17 -10.20
C VAL A 256 -4.06 -4.37 -11.28
N ASP A 257 -3.69 -5.02 -12.37
CA ASP A 257 -3.19 -4.36 -13.57
C ASP A 257 -3.87 -4.97 -14.81
N PRO A 258 -4.57 -4.14 -15.65
CA PRO A 258 -4.77 -2.69 -15.53
C PRO A 258 -5.73 -2.30 -14.41
N GLU A 259 -5.62 -1.05 -13.95
CA GLU A 259 -6.53 -0.46 -12.96
C GLU A 259 -7.15 0.84 -13.50
N PRO A 260 -8.50 0.97 -13.61
CA PRO A 260 -9.53 -0.03 -13.23
C PRO A 260 -9.51 -1.29 -14.10
N LEU A 261 -9.86 -2.42 -13.48
CA LEU A 261 -10.00 -3.68 -14.21
C LEU A 261 -11.18 -3.60 -15.18
N PRO A 262 -11.01 -3.88 -16.49
CA PRO A 262 -12.12 -3.86 -17.47
C PRO A 262 -13.26 -4.81 -17.09
N ASP A 263 -14.50 -4.42 -17.39
CA ASP A 263 -15.70 -5.19 -17.02
C ASP A 263 -15.73 -6.61 -17.59
N ASN A 264 -15.09 -6.83 -18.75
CA ASN A 264 -15.02 -8.14 -19.42
C ASN A 264 -13.72 -8.90 -19.14
N HIS A 265 -12.94 -8.47 -18.16
CA HIS A 265 -11.63 -9.11 -17.88
C HIS A 265 -11.84 -10.54 -17.33
N PRO A 266 -11.06 -11.57 -17.80
CA PRO A 266 -11.22 -12.96 -17.36
C PRO A 266 -11.13 -13.18 -15.85
N LEU A 267 -10.39 -12.34 -15.13
CA LEU A 267 -10.22 -12.41 -13.69
C LEU A 267 -11.57 -12.33 -12.93
N TRP A 268 -12.59 -11.62 -13.47
CA TRP A 268 -13.93 -11.58 -12.88
C TRP A 268 -14.65 -12.93 -12.89
N SER A 269 -14.24 -13.83 -13.79
CA SER A 269 -14.82 -15.17 -13.94
C SER A 269 -14.11 -16.24 -13.09
N CYS A 270 -13.01 -15.90 -12.41
CA CYS A 270 -12.31 -16.83 -11.53
C CYS A 270 -13.10 -16.99 -10.21
N PRO A 271 -13.68 -18.17 -9.91
CA PRO A 271 -14.56 -18.34 -8.75
C PRO A 271 -13.82 -18.22 -7.41
N ASN A 272 -12.53 -18.52 -7.42
CA ASN A 272 -11.62 -18.48 -6.29
C ASN A 272 -10.84 -17.13 -6.18
N ALA A 273 -11.31 -16.07 -6.87
CA ALA A 273 -10.81 -14.71 -6.75
C ALA A 273 -11.80 -13.78 -6.03
N ILE A 274 -11.27 -12.92 -5.17
CA ILE A 274 -11.99 -11.79 -4.55
C ILE A 274 -11.26 -10.52 -4.97
N ILE A 275 -12.00 -9.57 -5.56
CA ILE A 275 -11.44 -8.31 -6.04
C ILE A 275 -12.14 -7.16 -5.33
N THR A 276 -11.37 -6.23 -4.79
CA THR A 276 -11.85 -4.97 -4.21
C THR A 276 -11.22 -3.78 -4.95
N PRO A 277 -11.93 -2.65 -5.09
CA PRO A 277 -11.54 -1.57 -6.00
C PRO A 277 -10.55 -0.60 -5.35
N HIS A 278 -9.34 -1.05 -5.02
CA HIS A 278 -8.24 -0.27 -4.40
C HIS A 278 -8.71 0.54 -3.18
N MET A 279 -9.39 -0.14 -2.27
CA MET A 279 -10.05 0.48 -1.11
C MET A 279 -9.41 0.13 0.24
N ALA A 280 -8.39 -0.72 0.28
CA ALA A 280 -7.75 -1.20 1.51
C ALA A 280 -7.28 -0.06 2.45
N GLY A 281 -6.95 1.10 1.88
CA GLY A 281 -6.58 2.29 2.65
C GLY A 281 -7.73 3.20 3.07
N ASN A 282 -8.98 2.87 2.77
CA ASN A 282 -10.13 3.73 3.04
C ASN A 282 -10.67 3.48 4.47
N ALA A 283 -10.42 4.43 5.36
CA ALA A 283 -11.00 4.47 6.69
C ALA A 283 -10.90 5.89 7.27
N PRO A 284 -11.85 6.33 8.11
CA PRO A 284 -11.81 7.65 8.76
C PRO A 284 -10.54 7.88 9.57
N GLU A 285 -10.02 6.85 10.22
CA GLU A 285 -8.83 6.88 11.08
C GLU A 285 -7.55 7.26 10.32
N ARG A 286 -7.52 7.00 9.00
CA ARG A 286 -6.40 7.38 8.14
C ARG A 286 -6.13 8.89 8.18
N ALA A 287 -7.19 9.70 8.16
CA ALA A 287 -7.06 11.16 8.15
C ALA A 287 -6.36 11.65 9.42
N GLY A 288 -6.77 11.17 10.60
CA GLY A 288 -6.15 11.51 11.88
C GLY A 288 -4.66 11.13 11.94
N ARG A 289 -4.33 9.87 11.60
CA ARG A 289 -2.94 9.39 11.59
C ARG A 289 -2.06 10.16 10.60
N ASN A 290 -2.62 10.57 9.46
CA ASN A 290 -1.88 11.36 8.49
C ASN A 290 -1.64 12.78 9.00
N GLN A 291 -2.60 13.40 9.69
CA GLN A 291 -2.41 14.68 10.36
C GLN A 291 -1.33 14.61 11.44
N GLU A 292 -1.32 13.56 12.26
CA GLU A 292 -0.27 13.32 13.27
C GLU A 292 1.12 13.24 12.62
N LEU A 293 1.26 12.53 11.51
CA LEU A 293 2.51 12.46 10.74
C LEU A 293 2.94 13.84 10.21
N VAL A 294 2.00 14.62 9.67
CA VAL A 294 2.29 15.98 9.17
C VAL A 294 2.75 16.89 10.31
N LEU A 295 2.06 16.86 11.45
CA LEU A 295 2.43 17.68 12.62
C LEU A 295 3.80 17.28 13.21
N GLU A 296 4.08 15.96 13.27
CA GLU A 296 5.41 15.51 13.70
C GLU A 296 6.50 15.92 12.70
N ASN A 297 6.23 15.81 11.42
CA ASN A 297 7.15 16.26 10.39
C ASN A 297 7.34 17.78 10.42
N LEU A 298 6.32 18.56 10.78
CA LEU A 298 6.48 20.00 10.98
C LEU A 298 7.42 20.31 12.16
N ARG A 299 7.31 19.57 13.29
CA ARG A 299 8.27 19.71 14.41
C ARG A 299 9.69 19.42 13.97
N ARG A 300 9.87 18.33 13.23
CA ARG A 300 11.18 17.92 12.69
C ARG A 300 11.75 18.94 11.71
N TYR A 301 10.90 19.45 10.83
CA TYR A 301 11.28 20.46 9.84
C TYR A 301 11.81 21.73 10.51
N VAL A 302 11.07 22.26 11.48
CA VAL A 302 11.48 23.44 12.25
C VAL A 302 12.78 23.20 13.04
N ALA A 303 12.96 21.96 13.53
CA ALA A 303 14.16 21.55 14.25
C ALA A 303 15.35 21.17 13.33
N GLY A 304 15.21 21.23 12.01
CA GLY A 304 16.25 20.80 11.07
C GLY A 304 16.55 19.30 11.11
N GLN A 305 15.58 18.48 11.56
CA GLN A 305 15.73 17.02 11.68
C GLN A 305 15.22 16.31 10.42
N PRO A 306 15.70 15.10 10.13
CA PRO A 306 15.19 14.29 9.04
C PRO A 306 13.68 14.03 9.18
N LEU A 307 12.92 14.17 8.10
CA LEU A 307 11.48 13.95 8.08
C LEU A 307 11.14 12.44 8.06
N LEU A 308 10.06 12.08 8.74
CA LEU A 308 9.53 10.72 8.73
C LEU A 308 8.83 10.43 7.40
N SER A 309 8.84 9.17 6.98
CA SER A 309 8.19 8.70 5.76
C SER A 309 8.62 9.47 4.50
N ALA A 310 9.88 9.95 4.49
CA ALA A 310 10.46 10.58 3.31
C ALA A 310 10.60 9.54 2.17
N VAL A 311 10.33 10.02 0.96
CA VAL A 311 10.50 9.23 -0.27
C VAL A 311 11.98 9.21 -0.63
N ASP A 312 12.52 8.01 -0.78
CA ASP A 312 13.85 7.82 -1.35
C ASP A 312 13.75 7.96 -2.88
N LYS A 313 14.38 9.00 -3.42
CA LYS A 313 14.33 9.29 -4.87
C LYS A 313 15.04 8.25 -5.71
N THR A 314 16.02 7.55 -5.14
CA THR A 314 16.77 6.49 -5.83
C THR A 314 15.96 5.19 -5.88
N LEU A 315 15.24 4.89 -4.79
CA LEU A 315 14.42 3.68 -4.68
C LEU A 315 13.00 3.85 -5.25
N GLY A 316 12.52 5.10 -5.36
CA GLY A 316 11.19 5.41 -5.88
C GLY A 316 10.04 5.20 -4.88
N TYR A 317 10.32 5.12 -3.56
CA TYR A 317 9.25 4.92 -2.55
C TYR A 317 9.63 5.42 -1.16
#